data_fc2d73510b1d21be0e0d65e66e54af91
#
_entry.id   fc2d73510b1d21be0e0d65e66e54af91
#
_cell.length_a   1.000
_cell.length_b   1.000
_cell.length_c   1.000
_cell.angle_alpha   90.00
_cell.angle_beta   90.00
_cell.angle_gamma   90.00
#
_symmetry.space_group_name_H-M   'P 1'
#
loop_
_entity.id
_entity.type
_entity.pdbx_description
1 polymer ?
#
loop_
_entity_poly.entity_id
_entity_poly.type
_entity_poly.pdbx_seq_one_letter_code
_entity_poly.pdbx_strand_id
1 'polypeptide(L)'
;MIKKLLHLFKDSHSSFEGQEEGEEVILLLRQHRYTIFFPLSFLALFACIPMLVVLAFGSVIVAYGVVKLFFFATSLWFMVIWIVAFYYLMTYSLNTVILTNRRIIENEQLGIFNRKVSELHTYRVQDISVHTEGLIETFLNFGNIVVQTAATDKQ
;
A
#
# COMPACT_ATOMS: atom_id res chain seq x y z
N MET A 1 -4.91 -17.99 20.85
CA MET A 1 -4.02 -17.19 19.97
C MET A 1 -4.54 -15.77 19.76
N ILE A 2 -5.83 -15.55 19.56
CA ILE A 2 -6.47 -14.22 19.33
C ILE A 2 -6.32 -13.26 20.52
N LYS A 3 -6.43 -13.74 21.78
CA LYS A 3 -6.26 -12.89 22.99
C LYS A 3 -4.83 -12.30 23.13
N LYS A 4 -3.80 -13.00 22.65
CA LYS A 4 -2.41 -12.53 22.70
C LYS A 4 -2.11 -11.47 21.63
N LEU A 5 -2.84 -11.51 20.52
CA LEU A 5 -2.81 -10.48 19.48
C LEU A 5 -3.51 -9.18 19.96
N LEU A 6 -4.65 -9.32 20.65
CA LEU A 6 -5.37 -8.17 21.23
C LEU A 6 -4.55 -7.43 22.30
N HIS A 7 -3.70 -8.11 23.07
CA HIS A 7 -2.83 -7.47 24.05
C HIS A 7 -1.71 -6.64 23.42
N LEU A 8 -1.20 -7.03 22.25
CA LEU A 8 -0.18 -6.26 21.50
C LEU A 8 -0.75 -4.96 20.92
N PHE A 9 -2.06 -4.87 20.73
CA PHE A 9 -2.74 -3.66 20.25
C PHE A 9 -3.22 -2.75 21.39
N LYS A 10 -3.28 -3.24 22.63
CA LYS A 10 -3.80 -2.47 23.77
C LYS A 10 -2.78 -1.49 24.35
N ASP A 11 -1.48 -1.66 24.07
CA ASP A 11 -0.41 -0.81 24.61
C ASP A 11 0.05 0.29 23.65
N SER A 12 -0.53 0.40 22.45
CA SER A 12 -0.26 1.54 21.58
C SER A 12 -1.19 2.70 21.95
N HIS A 13 -0.75 3.52 22.88
CA HIS A 13 -1.17 4.93 22.99
C HIS A 13 -0.75 5.66 21.69
N SER A 14 -1.33 5.26 20.57
CA SER A 14 -1.15 5.96 19.31
C SER A 14 -2.03 7.19 19.33
N SER A 15 -1.50 8.29 19.90
CA SER A 15 -2.07 9.60 19.68
C SER A 15 -1.83 9.98 18.22
N PHE A 16 -2.86 10.40 17.52
CA PHE A 16 -2.76 10.95 16.18
C PHE A 16 -3.04 12.46 16.20
N GLU A 17 -2.50 13.16 15.22
CA GLU A 17 -2.69 14.61 15.10
C GLU A 17 -4.17 14.92 14.85
N GLY A 18 -4.78 15.75 15.72
CA GLY A 18 -6.22 16.07 15.66
C GLY A 18 -7.13 15.14 16.49
N GLN A 19 -6.57 14.33 17.40
CA GLN A 19 -7.35 13.53 18.35
C GLN A 19 -8.10 14.43 19.34
N GLU A 20 -9.41 14.19 19.50
CA GLU A 20 -10.25 14.92 20.45
C GLU A 20 -10.07 14.41 21.90
N GLU A 21 -10.38 15.27 22.88
CA GLU A 21 -10.37 14.85 24.30
C GLU A 21 -11.36 13.71 24.56
N GLY A 22 -10.87 12.60 25.13
CA GLY A 22 -11.66 11.40 25.38
C GLY A 22 -11.91 10.52 24.15
N GLU A 23 -11.24 10.80 23.04
CA GLU A 23 -11.23 9.92 21.87
C GLU A 23 -10.19 8.81 22.04
N GLU A 24 -10.60 7.55 21.88
CA GLU A 24 -9.73 6.39 22.00
C GLU A 24 -9.63 5.66 20.66
N VAL A 25 -8.41 5.31 20.26
CA VAL A 25 -8.17 4.48 19.08
C VAL A 25 -8.52 3.04 19.42
N ILE A 26 -9.54 2.51 18.74
CA ILE A 26 -10.01 1.12 18.92
C ILE A 26 -9.20 0.19 18.03
N LEU A 27 -8.97 0.58 16.78
CA LEU A 27 -8.32 -0.26 15.79
C LEU A 27 -7.60 0.58 14.74
N LEU A 28 -6.38 0.15 14.41
CA LEU A 28 -5.60 0.66 13.28
C LEU A 28 -5.59 -0.41 12.18
N LEU A 29 -6.24 -0.13 11.08
CA LEU A 29 -6.27 -1.01 9.91
C LEU A 29 -5.25 -0.55 8.87
N ARG A 30 -4.59 -1.51 8.26
CA ARG A 30 -3.69 -1.30 7.12
C ARG A 30 -4.12 -2.18 5.96
N GLN A 31 -3.73 -1.79 4.76
CA GLN A 31 -3.98 -2.60 3.58
C GLN A 31 -3.37 -4.00 3.72
N HIS A 32 -4.01 -4.98 3.09
CA HIS A 32 -3.51 -6.35 3.10
C HIS A 32 -2.15 -6.43 2.38
N ARG A 33 -1.23 -7.25 2.91
CA ARG A 33 0.15 -7.38 2.38
C ARG A 33 0.22 -7.79 0.91
N TYR A 34 -0.80 -8.46 0.41
CA TYR A 34 -0.88 -8.83 -1.00
C TYR A 34 -0.87 -7.61 -1.93
N THR A 35 -1.48 -6.51 -1.52
CA THR A 35 -1.56 -5.27 -2.31
C THR A 35 -0.18 -4.70 -2.67
N ILE A 36 0.81 -4.88 -1.79
CA ILE A 36 2.20 -4.46 -2.07
C ILE A 36 3.03 -5.59 -2.70
N PHE A 37 2.78 -6.84 -2.30
CA PHE A 37 3.59 -7.97 -2.77
C PHE A 37 3.48 -8.17 -4.28
N PHE A 38 2.29 -8.04 -4.84
CA PHE A 38 2.05 -8.24 -6.27
C PHE A 38 2.84 -7.24 -7.14
N PRO A 39 2.72 -5.91 -6.99
CA PRO A 39 3.48 -4.96 -7.81
C PRO A 39 5.00 -5.07 -7.56
N LEU A 40 5.46 -5.36 -6.34
CA LEU A 40 6.88 -5.53 -6.07
C LEU A 40 7.46 -6.80 -6.71
N SER A 41 6.70 -7.91 -6.74
CA SER A 41 7.16 -9.14 -7.41
C SER A 41 7.26 -8.94 -8.93
N PHE A 42 6.32 -8.22 -9.52
CA PHE A 42 6.37 -7.85 -10.93
C PHE A 42 7.58 -6.94 -11.23
N LEU A 43 7.83 -5.97 -10.36
CA LEU A 43 8.99 -5.07 -10.47
C LEU A 43 10.32 -5.82 -10.34
N ALA A 44 10.39 -6.84 -9.47
CA ALA A 44 11.55 -7.70 -9.33
C ALA A 44 11.83 -8.51 -10.62
N LEU A 45 10.80 -8.97 -11.32
CA LEU A 45 10.96 -9.62 -12.63
C LEU A 45 11.56 -8.63 -13.66
N PHE A 46 11.08 -7.40 -13.68
CA PHE A 46 11.65 -6.36 -14.56
C PHE A 46 13.09 -6.02 -14.20
N ALA A 47 13.45 -6.06 -12.92
CA ALA A 47 14.83 -5.84 -12.48
C ALA A 47 15.81 -6.91 -13.00
N CYS A 48 15.33 -8.11 -13.34
CA CYS A 48 16.15 -9.19 -13.92
C CYS A 48 16.47 -8.97 -15.41
N ILE A 49 15.82 -8.04 -16.12
CA ILE A 49 16.01 -7.85 -17.56
C ILE A 49 17.48 -7.60 -17.94
N PRO A 50 18.24 -6.68 -17.30
CA PRO A 50 19.64 -6.47 -17.68
C PRO A 50 20.50 -7.72 -17.53
N MET A 51 20.22 -8.56 -16.54
CA MET A 51 20.91 -9.85 -16.36
C MET A 51 20.63 -10.79 -17.51
N LEU A 52 19.37 -10.89 -17.95
CA LEU A 52 19.00 -11.70 -19.12
C LEU A 52 19.64 -11.18 -20.39
N VAL A 53 19.76 -9.87 -20.57
CA VAL A 53 20.45 -9.25 -21.70
C VAL A 53 21.95 -9.62 -21.70
N VAL A 54 22.61 -9.60 -20.54
CA VAL A 54 24.02 -10.02 -20.45
C VAL A 54 24.17 -11.50 -20.79
N LEU A 55 23.29 -12.36 -20.29
CA LEU A 55 23.33 -13.80 -20.57
C LEU A 55 23.12 -14.10 -22.05
N ALA A 56 22.22 -13.38 -22.74
CA ALA A 56 21.90 -13.60 -24.14
C ALA A 56 22.89 -12.94 -25.11
N PHE A 57 23.38 -11.73 -24.78
CA PHE A 57 24.14 -10.88 -25.70
C PHE A 57 25.49 -10.41 -25.13
N GLY A 58 25.99 -10.99 -24.04
CA GLY A 58 27.21 -10.55 -23.39
C GLY A 58 28.43 -10.56 -24.29
N SER A 59 28.60 -11.61 -25.13
CA SER A 59 29.68 -11.67 -26.11
C SER A 59 29.61 -10.56 -27.17
N VAL A 60 28.41 -10.19 -27.59
CA VAL A 60 28.16 -9.11 -28.54
C VAL A 60 28.50 -7.75 -27.91
N ILE A 61 28.03 -7.50 -26.67
CA ILE A 61 28.32 -6.28 -25.91
C ILE A 61 29.84 -6.03 -25.78
N VAL A 62 30.59 -7.11 -25.53
CA VAL A 62 32.07 -7.06 -25.42
C VAL A 62 32.68 -6.84 -26.79
N ALA A 63 32.26 -7.59 -27.83
CA ALA A 63 32.81 -7.50 -29.17
C ALA A 63 32.66 -6.09 -29.79
N TYR A 64 31.54 -5.42 -29.55
CA TYR A 64 31.31 -4.04 -30.00
C TYR A 64 31.90 -2.96 -29.07
N GLY A 65 32.50 -3.35 -27.94
CA GLY A 65 33.14 -2.40 -27.01
C GLY A 65 32.15 -1.49 -26.27
N VAL A 66 30.86 -1.83 -26.25
CA VAL A 66 29.79 -0.99 -25.67
C VAL A 66 29.52 -1.29 -24.19
N VAL A 67 30.43 -1.99 -23.52
CA VAL A 67 30.28 -2.41 -22.10
C VAL A 67 29.98 -1.22 -21.17
N LYS A 68 30.70 -0.11 -21.33
CA LYS A 68 30.49 1.09 -20.48
C LYS A 68 29.10 1.68 -20.67
N LEU A 69 28.63 1.74 -21.93
CA LEU A 69 27.29 2.23 -22.26
C LEU A 69 26.20 1.32 -21.68
N PHE A 70 26.43 0.01 -21.74
CA PHE A 70 25.52 -0.96 -21.15
C PHE A 70 25.40 -0.79 -19.63
N PHE A 71 26.52 -0.65 -18.91
CA PHE A 71 26.48 -0.41 -17.47
C PHE A 71 25.79 0.91 -17.12
N PHE A 72 26.03 1.96 -17.89
CA PHE A 72 25.34 3.24 -17.70
C PHE A 72 23.81 3.09 -17.90
N ALA A 73 23.38 2.43 -18.96
CA ALA A 73 21.97 2.17 -19.22
C ALA A 73 21.33 1.30 -18.11
N THR A 74 22.05 0.29 -17.63
CA THR A 74 21.62 -0.57 -16.52
C THR A 74 21.48 0.23 -15.23
N SER A 75 22.37 1.16 -14.96
CA SER A 75 22.28 2.04 -13.78
C SER A 75 21.03 2.92 -13.83
N LEU A 76 20.72 3.51 -14.98
CA LEU A 76 19.48 4.26 -15.17
C LEU A 76 18.23 3.35 -15.01
N TRP A 77 18.30 2.14 -15.54
CA TRP A 77 17.23 1.16 -15.39
C TRP A 77 16.93 0.86 -13.92
N PHE A 78 17.95 0.55 -13.13
CA PHE A 78 17.78 0.30 -11.69
C PHE A 78 17.33 1.54 -10.93
N MET A 79 17.73 2.73 -11.34
CA MET A 79 17.24 3.98 -10.75
C MET A 79 15.72 4.12 -10.93
N VAL A 80 15.21 3.85 -12.14
CA VAL A 80 13.76 3.87 -12.40
C VAL A 80 13.03 2.81 -11.57
N ILE A 81 13.54 1.57 -11.54
CA ILE A 81 12.98 0.48 -10.73
C ILE A 81 12.91 0.89 -9.26
N TRP A 82 13.96 1.51 -8.74
CA TRP A 82 14.02 1.97 -7.36
C TRP A 82 12.99 3.06 -7.05
N ILE A 83 12.83 4.04 -7.93
CA ILE A 83 11.83 5.11 -7.77
C ILE A 83 10.43 4.52 -7.72
N VAL A 84 10.12 3.60 -8.63
CA VAL A 84 8.80 2.94 -8.68
C VAL A 84 8.57 2.07 -7.44
N ALA A 85 9.58 1.30 -7.01
CA ALA A 85 9.51 0.49 -5.78
C ALA A 85 9.24 1.36 -4.55
N PHE A 86 9.98 2.46 -4.43
CA PHE A 86 9.81 3.42 -3.34
C PHE A 86 8.40 4.03 -3.33
N TYR A 87 7.87 4.38 -4.50
CA TYR A 87 6.51 4.89 -4.63
C TYR A 87 5.48 3.89 -4.08
N TYR A 88 5.55 2.61 -4.46
CA TYR A 88 4.64 1.58 -3.96
C TYR A 88 4.79 1.36 -2.44
N LEU A 89 6.02 1.31 -1.93
CA LEU A 89 6.29 1.18 -0.50
C LEU A 89 5.74 2.36 0.30
N MET A 90 5.94 3.58 -0.20
CA MET A 90 5.44 4.79 0.43
C MET A 90 3.91 4.80 0.48
N THR A 91 3.25 4.57 -0.66
CA THR A 91 1.80 4.54 -0.74
C THR A 91 1.21 3.47 0.19
N TYR A 92 1.76 2.27 0.19
CA TYR A 92 1.33 1.20 1.08
C TYR A 92 1.49 1.55 2.56
N SER A 93 2.61 2.18 2.93
CA SER A 93 2.90 2.51 4.33
C SER A 93 2.02 3.64 4.87
N LEU A 94 1.63 4.59 4.01
CA LEU A 94 0.86 5.77 4.38
C LEU A 94 -0.66 5.56 4.35
N ASN A 95 -1.13 4.55 3.60
CA ASN A 95 -2.54 4.21 3.56
C ASN A 95 -2.95 3.48 4.83
N THR A 96 -3.73 4.15 5.66
CA THR A 96 -4.17 3.63 6.95
C THR A 96 -5.60 4.06 7.25
N VAL A 97 -6.36 3.19 7.93
CA VAL A 97 -7.67 3.50 8.45
C VAL A 97 -7.63 3.38 9.97
N ILE A 98 -7.98 4.46 10.66
CA ILE A 98 -8.03 4.55 12.11
C ILE A 98 -9.51 4.52 12.53
N LEU A 99 -9.88 3.53 13.30
CA LEU A 99 -11.19 3.42 13.91
C LEU A 99 -11.10 3.88 15.36
N THR A 100 -11.85 4.94 15.69
CA THR A 100 -11.98 5.45 17.04
C THR A 100 -13.37 5.16 17.62
N ASN A 101 -13.58 5.46 18.89
CA ASN A 101 -14.89 5.40 19.53
C ASN A 101 -15.90 6.44 18.99
N ARG A 102 -15.47 7.44 18.20
CA ARG A 102 -16.31 8.53 17.69
C ARG A 102 -16.40 8.59 16.18
N ARG A 103 -15.28 8.29 15.46
CA ARG A 103 -15.17 8.45 14.01
C ARG A 103 -14.24 7.42 13.39
N ILE A 104 -14.39 7.25 12.09
CA ILE A 104 -13.49 6.49 11.22
C ILE A 104 -12.68 7.54 10.46
N ILE A 105 -11.35 7.45 10.51
CA ILE A 105 -10.44 8.35 9.81
C ILE A 105 -9.68 7.51 8.78
N GLU A 106 -9.86 7.83 7.52
CA GLU A 106 -9.17 7.21 6.40
C GLU A 106 -8.09 8.15 5.87
N ASN A 107 -6.85 7.70 5.92
CA ASN A 107 -5.72 8.35 5.29
C ASN A 107 -5.41 7.63 4.00
N GLU A 108 -5.65 8.27 2.87
CA GLU A 108 -5.38 7.75 1.54
C GLU A 108 -4.28 8.59 0.86
N GLN A 109 -3.15 7.93 0.54
CA GLN A 109 -2.09 8.54 -0.24
C GLN A 109 -2.34 8.26 -1.72
N LEU A 110 -2.80 9.27 -2.45
CA LEU A 110 -3.10 9.18 -3.88
C LEU A 110 -1.86 9.39 -4.78
N GLY A 111 -0.78 9.93 -4.23
CA GLY A 111 0.45 10.22 -4.95
C GLY A 111 1.53 10.77 -4.04
N ILE A 112 2.71 11.10 -4.58
CA ILE A 112 3.86 11.57 -3.78
C ILE A 112 3.50 12.83 -2.97
N PHE A 113 2.70 13.73 -3.54
CA PHE A 113 2.33 15.02 -2.92
C PHE A 113 0.82 15.18 -2.72
N ASN A 114 0.03 14.13 -2.94
CA ASN A 114 -1.42 14.18 -2.84
C ASN A 114 -1.91 13.20 -1.79
N ARG A 115 -2.41 13.74 -0.69
CA ARG A 115 -2.98 12.99 0.43
C ARG A 115 -4.44 13.42 0.61
N LYS A 116 -5.31 12.45 0.75
CA LYS A 116 -6.72 12.64 1.09
C LYS A 116 -6.95 12.10 2.49
N VAL A 117 -7.55 12.90 3.34
CA VAL A 117 -8.01 12.48 4.66
C VAL A 117 -9.53 12.58 4.66
N SER A 118 -10.20 11.47 4.92
CA SER A 118 -11.65 11.39 5.01
C SER A 118 -12.02 11.04 6.46
N GLU A 119 -12.95 11.79 7.03
CA GLU A 119 -13.47 11.54 8.36
C GLU A 119 -14.96 11.22 8.30
N LEU A 120 -15.35 10.15 8.96
CA LEU A 120 -16.71 9.69 9.03
C LEU A 120 -17.12 9.42 10.47
N HIS A 121 -18.04 10.21 11.00
CA HIS A 121 -18.57 9.97 12.34
C HIS A 121 -19.37 8.66 12.41
N THR A 122 -19.11 7.85 13.43
CA THR A 122 -19.71 6.52 13.62
C THR A 122 -21.24 6.56 13.63
N TYR A 123 -21.85 7.61 14.16
CA TYR A 123 -23.31 7.76 14.19
C TYR A 123 -23.96 7.99 12.80
N ARG A 124 -23.17 8.31 11.76
CA ARG A 124 -23.67 8.49 10.38
C ARG A 124 -23.55 7.21 9.54
N VAL A 125 -22.93 6.18 10.07
CA VAL A 125 -22.79 4.89 9.39
C VAL A 125 -24.17 4.21 9.37
N GLN A 126 -24.66 3.93 8.18
CA GLN A 126 -25.94 3.22 7.99
C GLN A 126 -25.73 1.75 7.68
N ASP A 127 -24.77 1.46 6.81
CA ASP A 127 -24.50 0.09 6.39
C ASP A 127 -23.01 -0.11 6.17
N ILE A 128 -22.54 -1.31 6.48
CA ILE A 128 -21.16 -1.75 6.24
C ILE A 128 -21.24 -3.02 5.42
N SER A 129 -20.75 -2.96 4.20
CA SER A 129 -20.66 -4.11 3.32
C SER A 129 -19.19 -4.47 3.04
N VAL A 130 -18.92 -5.76 2.92
CA VAL A 130 -17.60 -6.27 2.53
C VAL A 130 -17.74 -6.88 1.15
N HIS A 131 -17.04 -6.32 0.18
CA HIS A 131 -16.97 -6.83 -1.17
C HIS A 131 -15.67 -7.60 -1.36
N THR A 132 -15.80 -8.89 -1.67
CA THR A 132 -14.69 -9.75 -2.05
C THR A 132 -14.87 -10.10 -3.52
N GLU A 133 -14.00 -9.58 -4.39
CA GLU A 133 -14.11 -9.74 -5.84
C GLU A 133 -12.82 -10.39 -6.37
N GLY A 134 -12.94 -11.64 -6.85
CA GLY A 134 -11.84 -12.33 -7.49
C GLY A 134 -11.36 -13.57 -6.74
N LEU A 135 -10.65 -14.46 -7.48
CA LEU A 135 -10.16 -15.73 -6.95
C LEU A 135 -9.12 -15.55 -5.85
N ILE A 136 -8.25 -14.55 -5.99
CA ILE A 136 -7.14 -14.31 -5.06
C ILE A 136 -7.65 -13.71 -3.75
N GLU A 137 -8.57 -12.75 -3.82
CA GLU A 137 -9.21 -12.13 -2.67
C GLU A 137 -10.02 -13.16 -1.86
N THR A 138 -10.74 -14.02 -2.56
CA THR A 138 -11.47 -15.13 -1.94
C THR A 138 -10.55 -16.14 -1.27
N PHE A 139 -9.44 -16.53 -1.93
CA PHE A 139 -8.50 -17.50 -1.40
C PHE A 139 -7.70 -16.97 -0.20
N LEU A 140 -7.30 -15.70 -0.24
CA LEU A 140 -6.55 -15.04 0.84
C LEU A 140 -7.45 -14.41 1.90
N ASN A 141 -8.78 -14.52 1.74
CA ASN A 141 -9.79 -14.04 2.68
C ASN A 141 -9.63 -12.54 3.03
N PHE A 142 -9.48 -11.68 2.01
CA PHE A 142 -9.51 -10.24 2.18
C PHE A 142 -10.48 -9.60 1.17
N GLY A 143 -10.91 -8.36 1.43
CA GLY A 143 -11.86 -7.66 0.56
C GLY A 143 -11.91 -6.17 0.89
N ASN A 144 -12.67 -5.45 0.10
CA ASN A 144 -12.89 -4.02 0.26
C ASN A 144 -14.07 -3.78 1.21
N ILE A 145 -13.86 -2.94 2.21
CA ILE A 145 -14.92 -2.50 3.12
C ILE A 145 -15.54 -1.25 2.54
N VAL A 146 -16.84 -1.30 2.27
CA VAL A 146 -17.62 -0.15 1.80
C VAL A 146 -18.54 0.29 2.93
N VAL A 147 -18.38 1.54 3.36
CA VAL A 147 -19.19 2.16 4.40
C VAL A 147 -20.17 3.12 3.74
N GLN A 148 -21.46 2.87 3.89
CA GLN A 148 -22.53 3.74 3.37
C GLN A 148 -23.01 4.69 4.45
N THR A 149 -23.21 5.96 4.07
CA THR A 149 -23.69 7.01 4.97
C THR A 149 -25.02 7.57 4.46
N ALA A 150 -25.82 8.14 5.37
CA ALA A 150 -27.10 8.79 5.06
C ALA A 150 -27.00 10.00 4.12
N ALA A 151 -25.80 10.46 3.77
CA ALA A 151 -25.56 11.68 3.00
C ALA A 151 -24.83 11.41 1.67
N THR A 152 -24.94 10.23 1.09
CA THR A 152 -24.37 9.97 -0.23
C THR A 152 -25.40 10.31 -1.28
N ASP A 153 -25.53 11.60 -1.58
CA ASP A 153 -25.96 12.09 -2.88
C ASP A 153 -25.81 13.60 -2.95
N LYS A 154 -24.58 14.06 -3.16
CA LYS A 154 -24.34 15.30 -3.92
C LYS A 154 -22.90 15.23 -4.43
N GLN A 155 -22.79 14.79 -5.66
CA GLN A 155 -21.66 15.13 -6.54
C GLN A 155 -21.52 16.62 -6.66
#